data_a9c856857895765673a8ce3734f3bd36
#
_entry.id   a9c856857895765673a8ce3734f3bd36
#
_cell.length_a   1.000
_cell.length_b   1.000
_cell.length_c   1.000
_cell.angle_alpha   90.00
_cell.angle_beta   90.00
_cell.angle_gamma   90.00
#
_symmetry.space_group_name_H-M   'P 1'
#
loop_
_entity.id
_entity.type
_entity.pdbx_description
1 polymer ?
#
loop_
_entity_poly.entity_id
_entity_poly.type
_entity_poly.pdbx_seq_one_letter_code
_entity_poly.pdbx_strand_id
1 'polypeptide(L)' 'MNAALFKYYMAKNRETMSTLAAALGKCKATVSNCVNGNNNSEFTRADIQTLKERWKLTPEQVDKVFLQTDAEPEV' A
#
# COMPACT_ATOMS: atom_id res chain seq x y z
N MET A 1 4.44 3.33 -6.22
CA MET A 1 3.84 3.52 -4.88
C MET A 1 4.84 4.19 -3.95
N ASN A 2 4.37 5.04 -3.08
CA ASN A 2 5.23 5.68 -2.09
C ASN A 2 5.33 4.77 -0.86
N ALA A 3 6.38 3.96 -0.81
CA ALA A 3 6.54 2.98 0.25
C ALA A 3 6.69 3.61 1.63
N ALA A 4 7.38 4.75 1.71
CA ALA A 4 7.56 5.42 2.98
C ALA A 4 6.22 5.88 3.55
N LEU A 5 5.39 6.47 2.72
CA LEU A 5 4.08 6.92 3.14
C LEU A 5 3.17 5.75 3.48
N PHE A 6 3.28 4.66 2.72
CA PHE A 6 2.52 3.45 3.01
C PHE A 6 2.89 2.92 4.40
N LYS A 7 4.18 2.86 4.70
CA LYS A 7 4.63 2.38 6.00
C LYS A 7 4.19 3.31 7.13
N TYR A 8 4.13 4.61 6.85
CA TYR A 8 3.61 5.56 7.82
C TYR A 8 2.16 5.23 8.18
N TYR A 9 1.33 4.97 7.17
CA TYR A 9 -0.07 4.63 7.43
C TYR A 9 -0.21 3.27 8.11
N MET A 10 0.68 2.32 7.79
CA MET A 10 0.71 1.05 8.51
C MET A 10 0.92 1.29 10.01
N ALA A 11 1.93 2.07 10.33
CA ALA A 11 2.25 2.35 11.74
C ALA A 11 1.12 3.10 12.41
N LYS A 12 0.55 4.08 11.73
CA LYS A 12 -0.55 4.87 12.27
C LYS A 12 -1.76 4.00 12.59
N ASN A 13 -2.00 2.98 11.78
CA ASN A 13 -3.15 2.09 11.96
C ASN A 13 -2.77 0.79 12.65
N ARG A 14 -1.53 0.69 13.15
CA ARG A 14 -1.05 -0.49 13.87
C ARG A 14 -1.14 -1.75 13.01
N GLU A 15 -0.86 -1.61 11.73
CA GLU A 15 -0.86 -2.75 10.83
C GLU A 15 0.51 -3.37 10.76
N THR A 16 0.54 -4.67 10.51
CA THR A 16 1.78 -5.41 10.25
C THR A 16 1.62 -6.12 8.92
N MET A 17 2.71 -6.71 8.44
CA MET A 17 2.61 -7.51 7.21
C MET A 17 1.63 -8.65 7.40
N SER A 18 1.58 -9.23 8.61
CA SER A 18 0.64 -10.32 8.89
C SER A 18 -0.81 -9.87 8.82
N THR A 19 -1.13 -8.72 9.42
CA THR A 19 -2.51 -8.25 9.41
C THR A 19 -2.93 -7.84 8.01
N LEU A 20 -2.02 -7.24 7.24
CA LEU A 20 -2.33 -6.88 5.86
C LEU A 20 -2.53 -8.12 5.00
N ALA A 21 -1.69 -9.14 5.18
CA ALA A 21 -1.82 -10.37 4.42
C ALA A 21 -3.19 -10.99 4.66
N ALA A 22 -3.62 -11.02 5.91
CA ALA A 22 -4.94 -11.56 6.23
C ALA A 22 -6.05 -10.72 5.60
N ALA A 23 -5.93 -9.40 5.68
CA ALA A 23 -6.95 -8.50 5.15
C ALA A 23 -7.06 -8.60 3.64
N LEU A 24 -5.93 -8.80 2.96
CA LEU A 24 -5.91 -8.81 1.49
C LEU A 24 -5.99 -10.21 0.89
N GLY A 25 -5.99 -11.25 1.73
CA GLY A 25 -6.04 -12.61 1.24
C GLY A 25 -4.77 -13.03 0.53
N LYS A 26 -3.64 -12.50 0.97
CA LYS A 26 -2.33 -12.79 0.37
C LYS A 26 -1.40 -13.34 1.44
N CYS A 27 -0.26 -13.88 1.03
CA CYS A 27 0.74 -14.30 2.01
C CYS A 27 1.63 -13.10 2.36
N LYS A 28 2.30 -13.20 3.51
CA LYS A 28 3.17 -12.12 3.99
C LYS A 28 4.26 -11.77 2.98
N ALA A 29 4.83 -12.77 2.36
CA ALA A 29 5.90 -12.53 1.39
C ALA A 29 5.39 -11.68 0.23
N THR A 30 4.19 -11.98 -0.25
CA THR A 30 3.60 -11.22 -1.34
C THR A 30 3.35 -9.77 -0.93
N VAL A 31 2.81 -9.57 0.28
CA VAL A 31 2.56 -8.22 0.77
C VAL A 31 3.87 -7.45 0.90
N SER A 32 4.89 -8.09 1.46
CA SER A 32 6.19 -7.46 1.59
C SER A 32 6.77 -7.06 0.23
N ASN A 33 6.64 -7.94 -0.76
CA ASN A 33 7.10 -7.62 -2.11
C ASN A 33 6.35 -6.44 -2.69
N CYS A 34 5.05 -6.38 -2.47
CA CYS A 34 4.25 -5.25 -2.96
C CYS A 34 4.68 -3.94 -2.30
N VAL A 35 4.91 -3.97 -1.00
CA VAL A 35 5.29 -2.77 -0.27
C VAL A 35 6.67 -2.27 -0.72
N ASN A 36 7.60 -3.19 -0.94
CA ASN A 36 8.96 -2.84 -1.28
C ASN A 36 9.22 -2.77 -2.78
N GLY A 37 8.22 -3.08 -3.59
CA GLY A 37 8.36 -3.03 -5.04
C GLY A 37 9.24 -4.13 -5.62
N ASN A 38 9.41 -5.22 -4.88
CA ASN A 38 10.23 -6.33 -5.34
C ASN A 38 9.49 -7.18 -6.37
N ASN A 39 10.25 -7.73 -7.33
CA ASN A 39 9.69 -8.65 -8.33
C ASN A 39 8.54 -8.03 -9.12
N ASN A 40 8.55 -6.71 -9.27
CA ASN A 40 7.49 -5.98 -9.95
C ASN A 40 6.12 -6.21 -9.33
N SER A 41 6.10 -6.56 -8.06
CA SER A 41 4.84 -6.78 -7.35
C SER A 41 4.18 -5.46 -7.03
N GLU A 42 2.87 -5.39 -7.24
CA GLU A 42 2.09 -4.19 -6.97
C GLU A 42 0.75 -4.58 -6.39
N PHE A 43 0.19 -3.67 -5.62
CA PHE A 43 -1.17 -3.87 -5.12
C PHE A 43 -2.16 -3.68 -6.27
N THR A 44 -3.16 -4.55 -6.32
CA THR A 44 -4.20 -4.44 -7.33
C THR A 44 -5.18 -3.34 -6.92
N ARG A 45 -6.06 -2.97 -7.84
CA ARG A 45 -7.09 -2.00 -7.54
C ARG A 45 -7.97 -2.47 -6.38
N ALA A 46 -8.28 -3.76 -6.35
CA ALA A 46 -9.09 -4.31 -5.27
C ALA A 46 -8.37 -4.20 -3.93
N ASP A 47 -7.05 -4.44 -3.92
CA ASP A 47 -6.26 -4.29 -2.71
C ASP A 47 -6.27 -2.86 -2.22
N ILE A 48 -6.10 -1.92 -3.15
CA ILE A 48 -6.10 -0.50 -2.81
C ILE A 48 -7.44 -0.09 -2.23
N GLN A 49 -8.53 -0.58 -2.81
CA GLN A 49 -9.87 -0.28 -2.32
C GLN A 49 -10.06 -0.82 -0.92
N THR A 50 -9.60 -2.05 -0.67
CA THR A 50 -9.68 -2.65 0.65
C THR A 50 -8.94 -1.80 1.68
N LEU A 51 -7.73 -1.37 1.35
CA LEU A 51 -6.93 -0.55 2.26
C LEU A 51 -7.54 0.83 2.45
N LYS A 52 -8.10 1.39 1.40
CA LYS A 52 -8.77 2.68 1.50
C LYS A 52 -9.89 2.63 2.53
N GLU A 53 -10.68 1.57 2.49
CA GLU A 53 -11.78 1.41 3.43
C GLU A 53 -11.29 1.04 4.82
N ARG A 54 -10.27 0.18 4.87
CA ARG A 54 -9.74 -0.29 6.15
C ARG A 54 -9.08 0.84 6.94
N TRP A 55 -8.34 1.71 6.26
CA TRP A 55 -7.62 2.81 6.89
C TRP A 55 -8.37 4.14 6.78
N LYS A 56 -9.55 4.12 6.16
CA LYS A 56 -10.39 5.31 5.99
C LYS A 56 -9.61 6.44 5.30
N LEU A 57 -8.94 6.08 4.22
CA LEU A 57 -8.16 7.04 3.46
C LEU A 57 -9.06 7.85 2.56
N THR A 58 -8.71 9.13 2.38
CA THR A 58 -9.40 9.96 1.39
C THR A 58 -8.88 9.62 0.01
N PRO A 59 -9.62 9.94 -1.06
CA PRO A 59 -9.10 9.72 -2.41
C PRO A 59 -7.76 10.39 -2.64
N GLU A 60 -7.56 11.56 -2.05
CA GLU A 60 -6.30 12.28 -2.18
C GLU A 60 -5.16 11.51 -1.54
N GLN A 61 -5.40 10.92 -0.38
CA GLN A 61 -4.40 10.12 0.30
C GLN A 61 -4.07 8.87 -0.48
N VAL A 62 -5.09 8.25 -1.07
CA VAL A 62 -4.89 7.08 -1.92
C VAL A 62 -3.98 7.43 -3.09
N ASP A 63 -4.23 8.57 -3.73
CA ASP A 63 -3.39 9.02 -4.82
C ASP A 63 -1.94 9.18 -4.37
N LYS A 64 -1.72 9.80 -3.22
CA LYS A 64 -0.38 10.06 -2.73
C LYS A 64 0.38 8.78 -2.42
N VAL A 65 -0.32 7.78 -1.89
CA VAL A 65 0.32 6.54 -1.49
C VAL A 65 0.51 5.59 -2.66
N PHE A 66 -0.50 5.41 -3.48
CA PHE A 66 -0.52 4.32 -4.46
C PHE A 66 -0.29 4.77 -5.89
N LEU A 67 -0.70 5.96 -6.25
CA LEU A 67 -0.67 6.36 -7.65
C LEU A 67 0.49 7.26 -8.02
N GLN A 68 1.13 7.89 -7.03
CA GLN A 68 2.31 8.69 -7.30
C GLN A 68 3.55 7.80 -7.21
N THR A 69 4.53 8.09 -8.04
CA THR A 69 5.77 7.35 -8.01
C THR A 69 6.89 8.26 -7.53
N ASP A 70 7.94 7.65 -7.01
CA ASP A 70 9.09 8.41 -6.55
C ASP A 70 9.83 9.05 -7.72
N ALA A 71 9.66 8.48 -8.89
CA ALA A 71 10.32 8.98 -10.08
C ALA A 71 9.49 10.04 -10.78
N GLU A 72 8.47 10.53 -10.18
CA GLU A 72 7.56 11.49 -10.74
C GLU A 72 8.30 12.71 -11.21
N PRO A 73 8.30 13.00 -12.40
CA PRO A 73 8.96 14.18 -12.84
C PRO A 73 8.07 15.33 -12.64
N GLU A 74 7.62 15.46 -12.76
CA GLU A 74 7.08 16.42 -12.90
C GLU A 74 6.74 16.92 -13.82
N VAL A 75 6.67 17.08 -14.10
CA VAL A 75 6.52 17.57 -15.01
C VAL A 75 6.18 18.23 -15.28
#